data_8eb4bc728c6cf05e74b06ae7738b5529
#
_entry.id   8eb4bc728c6cf05e74b06ae7738b5529
#
_cell.length_a   1.000
_cell.length_b   1.000
_cell.length_c   1.000
_cell.angle_alpha   90.00
_cell.angle_beta   90.00
_cell.angle_gamma   90.00
#
_symmetry.space_group_name_H-M   'P 1'
#
loop_
_entity.id
_entity.type
_entity.pdbx_description
1 polymer ?
#
loop_
_entity_poly.entity_id
_entity_poly.type
_entity_poly.pdbx_seq_one_letter_code
_entity_poly.pdbx_strand_id
1 'polypeptide(L)'
;MKFSYKYIIVGAGSAGCVLANKLSENLDNSVLLIEAGPPDKVSSIKMPLAASTLFKNKKYGWCYETEPEINLNNRTINWPRGKTLGGSSSINGMLYIRGQAEDYQRWEEAGNDGWGYRDLIKYFLLLENNQNHENQYHGNFGPLWVETYQPILDASKKFLNACDEYGLRRNNDFNGKDKEGFGQYQVNIKDGRRFSAADAFIKPILKKRSNLDVLTNTVVEKLIIINKKVIGVKAKIKNDSKAVSYTHLTLPTKRIV
;
A
#
# COMPACT_ATOMS: atom_id res chain seq x y z
N MET A 1 -24.38 -10.31 -2.44
CA MET A 1 -23.69 -9.76 -1.27
C MET A 1 -24.29 -10.36 -0.02
N LYS A 2 -23.47 -10.80 0.93
CA LYS A 2 -23.95 -11.35 2.21
C LYS A 2 -24.34 -10.19 3.13
N PHE A 3 -25.29 -10.41 4.03
CA PHE A 3 -25.67 -9.40 5.04
C PHE A 3 -24.76 -9.40 6.28
N SER A 4 -23.90 -10.39 6.42
CA SER A 4 -23.02 -10.59 7.56
C SER A 4 -21.67 -11.11 7.10
N TYR A 5 -20.59 -10.54 7.67
CA TYR A 5 -19.21 -10.93 7.40
C TYR A 5 -18.48 -11.13 8.72
N LYS A 6 -17.58 -12.10 8.75
CA LYS A 6 -16.68 -12.31 9.91
C LYS A 6 -15.66 -11.18 10.02
N TYR A 7 -15.22 -10.62 8.88
CA TYR A 7 -14.28 -9.51 8.82
C TYR A 7 -14.77 -8.44 7.84
N ILE A 8 -14.74 -7.18 8.29
CA ILE A 8 -14.94 -6.02 7.42
C ILE A 8 -13.65 -5.18 7.47
N ILE A 9 -13.07 -4.95 6.32
CA ILE A 9 -11.85 -4.17 6.15
C ILE A 9 -12.22 -2.84 5.50
N VAL A 10 -11.92 -1.73 6.18
CA VAL A 10 -12.23 -0.39 5.71
C VAL A 10 -10.99 0.22 5.07
N GLY A 11 -11.07 0.45 3.77
CA GLY A 11 -10.00 0.98 2.92
C GLY A 11 -9.22 -0.13 2.21
N ALA A 12 -9.28 -0.13 0.88
CA ALA A 12 -8.51 -1.05 0.03
C ALA A 12 -7.16 -0.46 -0.38
N GLY A 13 -6.46 0.19 0.54
CA GLY A 13 -5.07 0.61 0.39
C GLY A 13 -4.10 -0.56 0.54
N SER A 14 -2.81 -0.26 0.71
CA SER A 14 -1.75 -1.29 0.81
C SER A 14 -2.04 -2.29 1.92
N ALA A 15 -2.32 -1.83 3.14
CA ALA A 15 -2.61 -2.70 4.28
C ALA A 15 -3.91 -3.49 4.09
N GLY A 16 -5.00 -2.83 3.66
CA GLY A 16 -6.29 -3.49 3.48
C GLY A 16 -6.27 -4.56 2.40
N CYS A 17 -5.50 -4.36 1.32
CA CYS A 17 -5.31 -5.37 0.29
C CYS A 17 -4.60 -6.62 0.84
N VAL A 18 -3.55 -6.45 1.66
CA VAL A 18 -2.84 -7.56 2.31
C VAL A 18 -3.75 -8.29 3.29
N LEU A 19 -4.46 -7.56 4.15
CA LEU A 19 -5.40 -8.15 5.12
C LEU A 19 -6.51 -8.95 4.43
N ALA A 20 -7.11 -8.39 3.39
CA ALA A 20 -8.17 -9.06 2.63
C ALA A 20 -7.64 -10.35 1.98
N ASN A 21 -6.43 -10.30 1.42
CA ASN A 21 -5.77 -11.49 0.87
C ASN A 21 -5.58 -12.54 1.96
N LYS A 22 -4.92 -12.19 3.06
CA LYS A 22 -4.53 -13.15 4.11
C LYS A 22 -5.72 -13.72 4.88
N LEU A 23 -6.68 -12.88 5.27
CA LEU A 23 -7.87 -13.35 6.00
C LEU A 23 -8.76 -14.25 5.16
N SER A 24 -8.85 -14.03 3.85
CA SER A 24 -9.66 -14.85 2.94
C SER A 24 -8.96 -16.14 2.48
N GLU A 25 -7.71 -16.40 2.88
CA GLU A 25 -7.05 -17.70 2.66
C GLU A 25 -7.82 -18.85 3.33
N ASN A 26 -8.32 -18.60 4.54
CA ASN A 26 -9.25 -19.53 5.18
C ASN A 26 -10.67 -19.30 4.65
N LEU A 27 -11.22 -20.32 4.00
CA LEU A 27 -12.57 -20.27 3.39
C LEU A 27 -13.70 -20.11 4.41
N ASP A 28 -13.49 -20.43 5.69
CA ASP A 28 -14.44 -20.20 6.77
C ASP A 28 -14.55 -18.72 7.18
N ASN A 29 -13.65 -17.89 6.70
CA ASN A 29 -13.69 -16.45 6.92
C ASN A 29 -14.45 -15.77 5.79
N SER A 30 -15.64 -15.24 6.05
CA SER A 30 -16.28 -14.30 5.14
C SER A 30 -15.67 -12.91 5.32
N VAL A 31 -15.11 -12.36 4.24
CA VAL A 31 -14.34 -11.09 4.25
C VAL A 31 -15.00 -10.08 3.33
N LEU A 32 -15.25 -8.87 3.84
CA LEU A 32 -15.68 -7.72 3.05
C LEU A 32 -14.58 -6.65 3.06
N LEU A 33 -14.11 -6.26 1.88
CA LEU A 33 -13.19 -5.14 1.68
C LEU A 33 -13.98 -3.96 1.10
N ILE A 34 -13.96 -2.82 1.79
CA ILE A 34 -14.70 -1.60 1.41
C ILE A 34 -13.69 -0.52 0.99
N GLU A 35 -13.91 0.09 -0.18
CA GLU A 35 -13.10 1.19 -0.71
C GLU A 35 -13.97 2.38 -1.08
N ALA A 36 -13.56 3.57 -0.63
CA ALA A 36 -14.27 4.81 -0.88
C ALA A 36 -14.24 5.23 -2.36
N GLY A 37 -13.15 4.94 -3.03
CA GLY A 37 -12.94 5.29 -4.43
C GLY A 37 -13.39 4.24 -5.42
N PRO A 38 -13.27 4.55 -6.72
CA PRO A 38 -13.62 3.63 -7.80
C PRO A 38 -12.60 2.50 -7.96
N PRO A 39 -12.90 1.47 -8.79
CA PRO A 39 -11.90 0.51 -9.24
C PRO A 39 -10.74 1.20 -9.99
N ASP A 40 -9.54 0.62 -9.90
CA ASP A 40 -8.30 1.12 -10.51
C ASP A 40 -8.17 0.78 -12.01
N LYS A 41 -9.27 0.88 -12.77
CA LYS A 41 -9.33 0.43 -14.18
C LYS A 41 -8.81 1.45 -15.20
N VAL A 42 -8.63 2.73 -14.80
CA VAL A 42 -8.21 3.79 -15.71
C VAL A 42 -6.75 3.59 -16.13
N SER A 43 -6.45 3.84 -17.41
CA SER A 43 -5.10 3.65 -17.96
C SER A 43 -4.04 4.53 -17.28
N SER A 44 -4.39 5.76 -16.89
CA SER A 44 -3.47 6.66 -16.18
C SER A 44 -2.93 6.09 -14.86
N ILE A 45 -3.69 5.24 -14.16
CA ILE A 45 -3.19 4.53 -12.98
C ILE A 45 -2.10 3.52 -13.36
N LYS A 46 -2.23 2.87 -14.52
CA LYS A 46 -1.29 1.84 -14.97
C LYS A 46 -0.04 2.39 -15.64
N MET A 47 -0.10 3.63 -16.12
CA MET A 47 1.01 4.29 -16.81
C MET A 47 1.93 5.00 -15.80
N PRO A 48 3.21 4.59 -15.65
CA PRO A 48 4.14 5.23 -14.71
C PRO A 48 4.27 6.75 -14.93
N LEU A 49 4.37 7.20 -16.18
CA LEU A 49 4.49 8.62 -16.52
C LEU A 49 3.26 9.46 -16.15
N ALA A 50 2.10 8.84 -15.97
CA ALA A 50 0.88 9.56 -15.60
C ALA A 50 0.71 9.75 -14.08
N ALA A 51 1.65 9.31 -13.24
CA ALA A 51 1.53 9.38 -11.79
C ALA A 51 1.25 10.81 -11.27
N SER A 52 1.95 11.81 -11.81
CA SER A 52 1.77 13.21 -11.42
C SER A 52 0.37 13.76 -11.72
N THR A 53 -0.29 13.26 -12.76
CA THR A 53 -1.66 13.68 -13.13
C THR A 53 -2.72 13.18 -12.15
N LEU A 54 -2.38 12.16 -11.36
CA LEU A 54 -3.29 11.55 -10.39
C LEU A 54 -3.29 12.30 -9.05
N PHE A 55 -2.23 13.04 -8.72
CA PHE A 55 -2.07 13.66 -7.39
C PHE A 55 -3.15 14.70 -7.08
N LYS A 56 -3.65 15.43 -8.08
CA LYS A 56 -4.72 16.42 -7.94
C LYS A 56 -6.07 15.95 -8.49
N ASN A 57 -6.17 14.67 -8.86
CA ASN A 57 -7.40 14.12 -9.43
C ASN A 57 -8.39 13.72 -8.33
N LYS A 58 -9.41 14.53 -8.08
CA LYS A 58 -10.45 14.33 -7.05
C LYS A 58 -11.22 13.00 -7.18
N LYS A 59 -11.20 12.37 -8.35
CA LYS A 59 -11.86 11.07 -8.55
C LYS A 59 -11.05 9.92 -7.93
N TYR A 60 -9.71 9.98 -8.02
CA TYR A 60 -8.79 8.93 -7.59
C TYR A 60 -7.93 9.32 -6.38
N GLY A 61 -8.09 10.53 -5.88
CA GLY A 61 -7.38 11.07 -4.72
C GLY A 61 -8.31 11.78 -3.74
N TRP A 62 -7.91 11.80 -2.47
CA TRP A 62 -8.57 12.58 -1.42
C TRP A 62 -8.26 14.08 -1.55
N CYS A 63 -7.13 14.41 -2.19
CA CYS A 63 -6.66 15.79 -2.41
C CYS A 63 -6.60 16.60 -1.11
N TYR A 64 -6.02 16.01 -0.06
CA TYR A 64 -5.76 16.73 1.19
C TYR A 64 -4.71 17.81 1.00
N GLU A 65 -4.82 18.85 1.81
CA GLU A 65 -3.81 19.90 1.98
C GLU A 65 -3.43 19.98 3.46
N THR A 66 -2.19 20.34 3.74
CA THR A 66 -1.76 20.60 5.12
C THR A 66 -2.35 21.91 5.60
N GLU A 67 -2.39 22.10 6.93
CA GLU A 67 -2.55 23.43 7.50
C GLU A 67 -1.35 24.32 7.07
N PRO A 68 -1.51 25.66 7.09
CA PRO A 68 -0.41 26.57 6.82
C PRO A 68 0.78 26.32 7.76
N GLU A 69 1.96 26.06 7.19
CA GLU A 69 3.16 25.76 7.96
C GLU A 69 4.02 27.00 8.13
N ILE A 70 4.17 27.45 9.37
CA ILE A 70 4.84 28.71 9.72
C ILE A 70 6.30 28.74 9.24
N ASN A 71 7.01 27.61 9.41
CA ASN A 71 8.40 27.47 9.00
C ASN A 71 8.58 27.37 7.48
N LEU A 72 7.50 27.29 6.72
CA LEU A 72 7.46 27.26 5.26
C LEU A 72 6.77 28.51 4.68
N ASN A 73 6.89 29.67 5.32
CA ASN A 73 6.26 30.91 4.91
C ASN A 73 4.73 30.81 4.81
N ASN A 74 4.10 30.14 5.76
CA ASN A 74 2.66 29.86 5.80
C ASN A 74 2.10 29.17 4.54
N ARG A 75 2.92 28.39 3.85
CA ARG A 75 2.44 27.62 2.70
C ARG A 75 1.64 26.40 3.14
N THR A 76 0.58 26.12 2.41
CA THR A 76 -0.08 24.82 2.42
C THR A 76 0.61 23.90 1.42
N ILE A 77 0.70 22.62 1.76
CA ILE A 77 1.31 21.60 0.91
C ILE A 77 0.22 20.59 0.51
N ASN A 78 0.11 20.32 -0.79
CA ASN A 78 -0.77 19.27 -1.28
C ASN A 78 -0.27 17.90 -0.77
N TRP A 79 -1.17 17.15 -0.12
CA TRP A 79 -0.85 15.86 0.51
C TRP A 79 -1.60 14.72 -0.18
N PRO A 80 -1.10 14.20 -1.32
CA PRO A 80 -1.80 13.21 -2.11
C PRO A 80 -2.02 11.91 -1.33
N ARG A 81 -3.26 11.42 -1.32
CA ARG A 81 -3.65 10.10 -0.82
C ARG A 81 -4.60 9.47 -1.82
N GLY A 82 -4.35 8.21 -2.18
CA GLY A 82 -5.17 7.48 -3.13
C GLY A 82 -6.57 7.20 -2.57
N LYS A 83 -7.56 7.37 -3.45
CA LYS A 83 -8.97 7.07 -3.24
C LYS A 83 -9.42 6.18 -4.38
N THR A 84 -8.98 4.93 -4.37
CA THR A 84 -9.24 3.92 -5.40
C THR A 84 -8.77 2.57 -4.88
N LEU A 85 -9.15 1.50 -5.54
CA LEU A 85 -8.64 0.16 -5.24
C LEU A 85 -7.09 0.15 -5.34
N GLY A 86 -6.42 -0.33 -4.28
CA GLY A 86 -4.98 -0.22 -4.10
C GLY A 86 -4.52 1.04 -3.35
N GLY A 87 -5.43 2.00 -3.10
CA GLY A 87 -5.14 3.22 -2.34
C GLY A 87 -3.98 4.02 -2.93
N SER A 88 -3.08 4.50 -2.07
CA SER A 88 -1.93 5.30 -2.49
C SER A 88 -0.92 4.51 -3.34
N SER A 89 -0.86 3.18 -3.25
CA SER A 89 -0.02 2.37 -4.16
C SER A 89 -0.47 2.47 -5.62
N SER A 90 -1.73 2.85 -5.87
CA SER A 90 -2.28 3.08 -7.20
C SER A 90 -1.97 4.47 -7.77
N ILE A 91 -1.43 5.40 -6.97
CA ILE A 91 -1.12 6.77 -7.43
C ILE A 91 0.30 7.25 -7.11
N ASN A 92 1.07 6.55 -6.27
CA ASN A 92 2.42 6.94 -5.84
C ASN A 92 3.45 6.91 -6.98
N GLY A 93 4.71 7.27 -6.68
CA GLY A 93 5.85 7.21 -7.61
C GLY A 93 6.45 5.81 -7.81
N MET A 94 5.84 4.76 -7.26
CA MET A 94 6.24 3.35 -7.42
C MET A 94 7.62 2.99 -6.85
N LEU A 95 8.32 3.88 -6.18
CA LEU A 95 9.61 3.55 -5.55
C LEU A 95 9.38 2.51 -4.45
N TYR A 96 10.23 1.47 -4.46
CA TYR A 96 10.24 0.44 -3.45
C TYR A 96 11.42 0.62 -2.52
N ILE A 97 11.15 1.04 -1.29
CA ILE A 97 12.16 1.24 -0.25
C ILE A 97 11.58 0.90 1.12
N ARG A 98 12.37 0.24 1.94
CA ARG A 98 12.06 -0.11 3.33
C ARG A 98 12.67 0.92 4.27
N GLY A 99 12.25 0.95 5.53
CA GLY A 99 12.97 1.63 6.62
C GLY A 99 14.35 1.02 6.87
N GLN A 100 15.23 1.74 7.56
CA GLN A 100 16.50 1.21 8.06
C GLN A 100 16.25 0.26 9.23
N ALA A 101 17.20 -0.61 9.52
CA ALA A 101 17.09 -1.53 10.66
C ALA A 101 16.88 -0.75 11.98
N GLU A 102 17.56 0.38 12.12
CA GLU A 102 17.48 1.28 13.27
C GLU A 102 16.11 1.93 13.45
N ASP A 103 15.34 2.14 12.36
CA ASP A 103 13.98 2.68 12.45
C ASP A 103 13.06 1.71 13.19
N TYR A 104 13.17 0.43 12.86
CA TYR A 104 12.39 -0.64 13.49
C TYR A 104 12.89 -0.95 14.90
N GLN A 105 14.21 -0.88 15.11
CA GLN A 105 14.80 -1.05 16.43
C GLN A 105 14.26 0.01 17.41
N ARG A 106 14.17 1.28 16.98
CA ARG A 106 13.56 2.35 17.78
C ARG A 106 12.09 2.08 18.11
N TRP A 107 11.35 1.42 17.23
CA TRP A 107 9.97 1.04 17.53
C TRP A 107 9.92 -0.01 18.64
N GLU A 108 10.79 -1.01 18.61
CA GLU A 108 10.88 -2.04 19.63
C GLU A 108 11.30 -1.44 20.99
N GLU A 109 12.32 -0.58 20.99
CA GLU A 109 12.79 0.14 22.18
C GLU A 109 11.73 1.07 22.79
N ALA A 110 10.81 1.57 21.98
CA ALA A 110 9.64 2.33 22.44
C ALA A 110 8.52 1.45 23.04
N GLY A 111 8.77 0.15 23.25
CA GLY A 111 7.86 -0.80 23.89
C GLY A 111 6.94 -1.55 22.92
N ASN A 112 7.23 -1.53 21.61
CA ASN A 112 6.49 -2.30 20.63
C ASN A 112 7.19 -3.65 20.38
N ASP A 113 7.09 -4.57 21.31
CA ASP A 113 7.70 -5.90 21.21
C ASP A 113 7.27 -6.63 19.93
N GLY A 114 8.24 -7.21 19.21
CA GLY A 114 8.01 -7.92 17.95
C GLY A 114 7.93 -7.02 16.73
N TRP A 115 8.24 -5.71 16.86
CA TRP A 115 8.35 -4.75 15.77
C TRP A 115 9.80 -4.38 15.44
N GLY A 116 10.77 -5.06 16.02
CA GLY A 116 12.18 -4.94 15.68
C GLY A 116 12.48 -5.47 14.27
N TYR A 117 13.59 -5.02 13.70
CA TYR A 117 13.96 -5.42 12.34
C TYR A 117 14.05 -6.94 12.16
N ARG A 118 14.58 -7.65 13.16
CA ARG A 118 14.70 -9.12 13.16
C ARG A 118 13.35 -9.83 13.06
N ASP A 119 12.30 -9.25 13.64
CA ASP A 119 10.96 -9.79 13.58
C ASP A 119 10.25 -9.44 12.28
N LEU A 120 10.56 -8.28 11.70
CA LEU A 120 9.88 -7.76 10.52
C LEU A 120 10.48 -8.25 9.20
N ILE A 121 11.77 -8.56 9.14
CA ILE A 121 12.44 -8.97 7.90
C ILE A 121 11.73 -10.17 7.22
N LYS A 122 11.26 -11.13 7.98
CA LYS A 122 10.51 -12.29 7.45
C LYS A 122 9.25 -11.89 6.67
N TYR A 123 8.58 -10.81 7.09
CA TYR A 123 7.39 -10.31 6.39
C TYR A 123 7.77 -9.55 5.12
N PHE A 124 8.88 -8.83 5.10
CA PHE A 124 9.39 -8.22 3.88
C PHE A 124 9.75 -9.27 2.83
N LEU A 125 10.41 -10.34 3.25
CA LEU A 125 10.73 -11.47 2.36
C LEU A 125 9.47 -12.16 1.83
N LEU A 126 8.46 -12.39 2.67
CA LEU A 126 7.19 -13.01 2.29
C LEU A 126 6.37 -12.15 1.31
N LEU A 127 6.51 -10.83 1.37
CA LEU A 127 5.78 -9.91 0.49
C LEU A 127 6.42 -9.78 -0.88
N GLU A 128 7.74 -9.84 -0.95
CA GLU A 128 8.55 -9.43 -2.09
C GLU A 128 8.71 -10.53 -3.12
N ASN A 129 8.65 -10.13 -4.39
CA ASN A 129 9.09 -10.91 -5.54
C ASN A 129 10.14 -10.07 -6.29
N ASN A 130 11.37 -10.11 -5.80
CA ASN A 130 12.49 -9.34 -6.35
C ASN A 130 13.06 -10.01 -7.59
N GLN A 131 13.23 -9.24 -8.65
CA GLN A 131 13.71 -9.75 -9.94
C GLN A 131 15.24 -9.60 -10.14
N ASN A 132 15.91 -8.87 -9.25
CA ASN A 132 17.30 -8.46 -9.46
C ASN A 132 18.22 -8.90 -8.32
N HIS A 133 17.71 -9.09 -7.12
CA HIS A 133 18.50 -9.48 -5.96
C HIS A 133 18.03 -10.81 -5.39
N GLU A 134 19.00 -11.69 -5.13
CA GLU A 134 18.79 -12.99 -4.50
C GLU A 134 19.79 -13.10 -3.34
N ASN A 135 19.37 -12.69 -2.16
CA ASN A 135 20.16 -12.71 -0.94
C ASN A 135 19.26 -12.72 0.30
N GLN A 136 19.84 -12.73 1.49
CA GLN A 136 19.10 -12.80 2.76
C GLN A 136 18.17 -11.61 3.04
N TYR A 137 18.27 -10.53 2.28
CA TYR A 137 17.44 -9.33 2.43
C TYR A 137 16.27 -9.30 1.46
N HIS A 138 16.21 -10.19 0.48
CA HIS A 138 15.23 -10.17 -0.60
C HIS A 138 14.46 -11.48 -0.74
N GLY A 139 13.14 -11.35 -0.93
CA GLY A 139 12.27 -12.46 -1.29
C GLY A 139 11.99 -12.48 -2.79
N ASN A 140 11.82 -13.66 -3.38
CA ASN A 140 11.57 -13.86 -4.81
C ASN A 140 10.31 -14.69 -5.12
N PHE A 141 9.50 -15.02 -4.09
CA PHE A 141 8.26 -15.79 -4.23
C PHE A 141 7.02 -15.06 -3.72
N GLY A 142 7.16 -13.84 -3.21
CA GLY A 142 6.04 -13.05 -2.71
C GLY A 142 5.14 -12.52 -3.83
N PRO A 143 3.98 -11.98 -3.50
CA PRO A 143 3.04 -11.46 -4.48
C PRO A 143 3.41 -10.08 -5.04
N LEU A 144 4.26 -9.29 -4.34
CA LEU A 144 4.60 -7.91 -4.71
C LEU A 144 5.83 -7.88 -5.63
N TRP A 145 5.61 -7.57 -6.89
CA TRP A 145 6.68 -7.44 -7.88
C TRP A 145 7.58 -6.25 -7.60
N VAL A 146 8.90 -6.50 -7.60
CA VAL A 146 9.95 -5.50 -7.38
C VAL A 146 11.04 -5.71 -8.42
N GLU A 147 11.39 -4.66 -9.15
CA GLU A 147 12.45 -4.71 -10.16
C GLU A 147 13.29 -3.43 -10.19
N THR A 148 14.50 -3.53 -10.70
CA THR A 148 15.31 -2.38 -11.09
C THR A 148 14.92 -2.02 -12.53
N TYR A 149 14.31 -0.85 -12.70
CA TYR A 149 13.77 -0.43 -14.00
C TYR A 149 14.88 -0.20 -15.03
N GLN A 150 14.69 -0.76 -16.21
CA GLN A 150 15.60 -0.60 -17.34
C GLN A 150 14.80 -0.27 -18.63
N PRO A 151 15.37 0.46 -19.58
CA PRO A 151 16.67 1.17 -19.51
C PRO A 151 16.60 2.47 -18.70
N ILE A 152 17.69 2.85 -18.06
CA ILE A 152 17.82 4.18 -17.44
C ILE A 152 18.12 5.23 -18.51
N LEU A 153 17.60 6.45 -18.29
CA LEU A 153 17.82 7.60 -19.16
C LEU A 153 19.31 7.98 -19.20
N ASP A 154 19.79 8.45 -20.34
CA ASP A 154 21.20 8.86 -20.50
C ASP A 154 21.61 9.97 -19.53
N ALA A 155 20.72 10.92 -19.24
CA ALA A 155 20.96 11.95 -18.22
C ALA A 155 21.21 11.32 -16.84
N SER A 156 20.42 10.30 -16.45
CA SER A 156 20.61 9.58 -15.19
C SER A 156 21.91 8.79 -15.18
N LYS A 157 22.30 8.16 -16.30
CA LYS A 157 23.63 7.49 -16.42
C LYS A 157 24.79 8.46 -16.21
N LYS A 158 24.72 9.63 -16.87
CA LYS A 158 25.72 10.69 -16.71
C LYS A 158 25.82 11.18 -15.27
N PHE A 159 24.67 11.36 -14.60
CA PHE A 159 24.63 11.72 -13.18
C PHE A 159 25.30 10.66 -12.31
N LEU A 160 24.96 9.38 -12.50
CA LEU A 160 25.56 8.28 -11.75
C LEU A 160 27.10 8.21 -11.99
N ASN A 161 27.56 8.41 -13.23
CA ASN A 161 28.99 8.45 -13.54
C ASN A 161 29.69 9.63 -12.86
N ALA A 162 29.08 10.82 -12.85
CA ALA A 162 29.62 11.97 -12.14
C ALA A 162 29.75 11.73 -10.62
N CYS A 163 28.79 11.00 -10.02
CA CYS A 163 28.89 10.61 -8.62
C CYS A 163 30.08 9.65 -8.37
N ASP A 164 30.31 8.69 -9.28
CA ASP A 164 31.49 7.81 -9.22
C ASP A 164 32.81 8.60 -9.34
N GLU A 165 32.89 9.52 -10.31
CA GLU A 165 34.06 10.37 -10.52
C GLU A 165 34.34 11.28 -9.32
N TYR A 166 33.28 11.73 -8.63
CA TYR A 166 33.37 12.50 -7.39
C TYR A 166 33.82 11.68 -6.18
N GLY A 167 33.88 10.35 -6.30
CA GLY A 167 34.28 9.43 -5.24
C GLY A 167 33.20 9.10 -4.23
N LEU A 168 31.92 9.28 -4.57
CA LEU A 168 30.81 8.85 -3.72
C LEU A 168 30.70 7.32 -3.72
N ARG A 169 30.20 6.76 -2.63
CA ARG A 169 29.96 5.32 -2.50
C ARG A 169 28.76 4.90 -3.34
N ARG A 170 28.98 4.03 -4.31
CA ARG A 170 27.87 3.43 -5.06
C ARG A 170 27.12 2.39 -4.20
N ASN A 171 25.79 2.44 -4.24
CA ASN A 171 24.91 1.46 -3.64
C ASN A 171 23.92 0.94 -4.68
N ASN A 172 23.97 -0.34 -4.95
CA ASN A 172 23.08 -1.00 -5.92
C ASN A 172 21.87 -1.64 -5.24
N ASP A 173 21.79 -1.61 -3.91
CA ASP A 173 20.73 -2.23 -3.13
C ASP A 173 20.39 -1.43 -1.86
N PHE A 174 19.46 -0.49 -2.00
CA PHE A 174 18.96 0.32 -0.87
C PHE A 174 18.04 -0.44 0.10
N ASN A 175 17.69 -1.69 -0.19
CA ASN A 175 16.90 -2.55 0.67
C ASN A 175 17.72 -3.69 1.30
N GLY A 176 19.03 -3.70 1.03
CA GLY A 176 20.01 -4.61 1.60
C GLY A 176 20.52 -4.19 2.97
N LYS A 177 21.77 -4.57 3.26
CA LYS A 177 22.44 -4.28 4.53
C LYS A 177 22.60 -2.79 4.80
N ASP A 178 23.06 -2.04 3.80
CA ASP A 178 23.40 -0.63 3.92
C ASP A 178 22.47 0.21 3.04
N LYS A 179 22.10 1.39 3.53
CA LYS A 179 21.26 2.33 2.77
C LYS A 179 21.98 3.58 2.31
N GLU A 180 23.21 3.79 2.76
CA GLU A 180 24.01 4.93 2.36
C GLU A 180 24.61 4.76 0.96
N GLY A 181 24.76 5.87 0.27
CA GLY A 181 25.34 5.92 -1.05
C GLY A 181 24.39 6.47 -2.12
N PHE A 182 24.80 6.31 -3.37
CA PHE A 182 23.98 6.69 -4.53
C PHE A 182 23.75 5.49 -5.44
N GLY A 183 22.64 5.50 -6.14
CA GLY A 183 22.29 4.41 -7.05
C GLY A 183 20.88 4.54 -7.56
N GLN A 184 20.41 3.48 -8.20
CA GLN A 184 19.06 3.39 -8.74
C GLN A 184 18.12 2.69 -7.75
N TYR A 185 16.98 3.29 -7.48
CA TYR A 185 15.94 2.64 -6.70
C TYR A 185 15.26 1.51 -7.48
N GLN A 186 14.85 0.49 -6.75
CA GLN A 186 13.90 -0.49 -7.25
C GLN A 186 12.47 0.07 -7.25
N VAL A 187 11.63 -0.50 -8.09
CA VAL A 187 10.27 -0.01 -8.33
C VAL A 187 9.24 -1.14 -8.37
N ASN A 188 8.00 -0.79 -8.06
CA ASN A 188 6.84 -1.64 -8.27
C ASN A 188 6.26 -1.39 -9.68
N ILE A 189 7.01 -1.76 -10.69
CA ILE A 189 6.62 -1.75 -12.11
C ILE A 189 6.79 -3.17 -12.63
N LYS A 190 5.82 -3.66 -13.38
CA LYS A 190 5.84 -4.96 -14.04
C LYS A 190 5.39 -4.76 -15.48
N ASP A 191 6.18 -5.26 -16.44
CA ASP A 191 5.87 -5.16 -17.88
C ASP A 191 5.57 -3.70 -18.30
N GLY A 192 6.36 -2.74 -17.80
CA GLY A 192 6.20 -1.31 -18.07
C GLY A 192 4.95 -0.66 -17.43
N ARG A 193 4.28 -1.35 -16.52
CA ARG A 193 3.06 -0.90 -15.86
C ARG A 193 3.21 -0.87 -14.35
N ARG A 194 2.58 0.12 -13.69
CA ARG A 194 2.44 0.13 -12.23
C ARG A 194 1.90 -1.20 -11.73
N PHE A 195 2.53 -1.73 -10.70
CA PHE A 195 2.11 -2.92 -9.99
C PHE A 195 1.72 -2.55 -8.55
N SER A 196 0.46 -2.22 -8.35
CA SER A 196 -0.09 -1.76 -7.08
C SER A 196 -0.37 -2.90 -6.10
N ALA A 197 -0.68 -2.58 -4.84
CA ALA A 197 -1.16 -3.56 -3.88
C ALA A 197 -2.44 -4.28 -4.34
N ALA A 198 -3.31 -3.62 -5.11
CA ALA A 198 -4.46 -4.28 -5.71
C ALA A 198 -4.05 -5.33 -6.75
N ASP A 199 -3.01 -5.03 -7.55
CA ASP A 199 -2.48 -5.98 -8.54
C ASP A 199 -1.82 -7.19 -7.87
N ALA A 200 -1.10 -6.94 -6.77
CA ALA A 200 -0.40 -7.98 -6.03
C ALA A 200 -1.35 -8.90 -5.22
N PHE A 201 -2.29 -8.33 -4.49
CA PHE A 201 -3.02 -9.06 -3.44
C PHE A 201 -4.49 -9.32 -3.74
N ILE A 202 -5.18 -8.47 -4.53
CA ILE A 202 -6.62 -8.59 -4.73
C ILE A 202 -6.99 -9.20 -6.07
N LYS A 203 -6.48 -8.67 -7.18
CA LYS A 203 -6.86 -9.13 -8.52
C LYS A 203 -6.61 -10.61 -8.78
N PRO A 204 -5.49 -11.21 -8.32
CA PRO A 204 -5.23 -12.63 -8.55
C PRO A 204 -6.23 -13.57 -7.86
N ILE A 205 -6.89 -13.10 -6.80
CA ILE A 205 -7.77 -13.93 -5.96
C ILE A 205 -9.25 -13.62 -6.12
N LEU A 206 -9.59 -12.42 -6.62
CA LEU A 206 -10.98 -11.91 -6.63
C LEU A 206 -11.98 -12.84 -7.32
N LYS A 207 -11.56 -13.55 -8.37
CA LYS A 207 -12.42 -14.52 -9.07
C LYS A 207 -12.31 -15.95 -8.51
N LYS A 208 -11.33 -16.21 -7.64
CA LYS A 208 -11.03 -17.56 -7.13
C LYS A 208 -11.58 -17.78 -5.73
N ARG A 209 -11.80 -16.73 -4.94
CA ARG A 209 -12.22 -16.81 -3.55
C ARG A 209 -13.65 -16.32 -3.41
N SER A 210 -14.59 -17.25 -3.22
CA SER A 210 -16.02 -16.98 -3.03
C SER A 210 -16.36 -16.37 -1.66
N ASN A 211 -15.40 -16.37 -0.73
CA ASN A 211 -15.52 -15.82 0.61
C ASN A 211 -14.99 -14.39 0.75
N LEU A 212 -14.52 -13.76 -0.36
CA LEU A 212 -14.07 -12.37 -0.40
C LEU A 212 -15.01 -11.54 -1.28
N ASP A 213 -15.64 -10.53 -0.70
CA ASP A 213 -16.39 -9.49 -1.40
C ASP A 213 -15.60 -8.16 -1.38
N VAL A 214 -15.62 -7.43 -2.49
CA VAL A 214 -14.97 -6.12 -2.62
C VAL A 214 -16.00 -5.08 -3.07
N LEU A 215 -16.22 -4.07 -2.23
CA LEU A 215 -17.10 -2.93 -2.52
C LEU A 215 -16.26 -1.69 -2.80
N THR A 216 -16.38 -1.13 -3.98
CA THR A 216 -15.79 0.16 -4.37
C THR A 216 -16.87 1.25 -4.40
N ASN A 217 -16.46 2.53 -4.49
CA ASN A 217 -17.35 3.69 -4.45
C ASN A 217 -18.24 3.72 -3.18
N THR A 218 -17.72 3.20 -2.07
CA THR A 218 -18.47 3.03 -0.82
C THR A 218 -17.70 3.65 0.32
N VAL A 219 -18.25 4.71 0.91
CA VAL A 219 -17.63 5.42 2.04
C VAL A 219 -18.19 4.89 3.34
N VAL A 220 -17.34 4.42 4.24
CA VAL A 220 -17.72 4.11 5.62
C VAL A 220 -17.81 5.41 6.40
N GLU A 221 -19.00 5.70 6.92
CA GLU A 221 -19.28 6.94 7.65
C GLU A 221 -19.14 6.76 9.16
N LYS A 222 -19.44 5.57 9.67
CA LYS A 222 -19.50 5.33 11.11
C LYS A 222 -19.33 3.85 11.45
N LEU A 223 -18.64 3.58 12.57
CA LEU A 223 -18.68 2.28 13.24
C LEU A 223 -19.96 2.15 14.06
N ILE A 224 -20.57 0.98 14.05
CA ILE A 224 -21.71 0.63 14.90
C ILE A 224 -21.14 -0.07 16.12
N ILE A 225 -21.26 0.59 17.29
CA ILE A 225 -20.69 0.09 18.56
C ILE A 225 -21.84 -0.15 19.53
N ILE A 226 -21.93 -1.38 20.05
CA ILE A 226 -22.88 -1.76 21.11
C ILE A 226 -22.09 -2.41 22.23
N ASN A 227 -22.31 -1.97 23.46
CA ASN A 227 -21.62 -2.51 24.66
C ASN A 227 -20.10 -2.59 24.49
N LYS A 228 -19.48 -1.50 23.99
CA LYS A 228 -18.02 -1.38 23.71
C LYS A 228 -17.48 -2.38 22.66
N LYS A 229 -18.37 -3.04 21.90
CA LYS A 229 -17.98 -3.93 20.80
C LYS A 229 -18.41 -3.33 19.46
N VAL A 230 -17.51 -3.34 18.49
CA VAL A 230 -17.85 -2.98 17.11
C VAL A 230 -18.62 -4.16 16.51
N ILE A 231 -19.87 -3.90 16.11
CA ILE A 231 -20.75 -4.91 15.54
C ILE A 231 -21.01 -4.70 14.05
N GLY A 232 -20.53 -3.61 13.48
CA GLY A 232 -20.71 -3.33 12.06
C GLY A 232 -20.24 -1.94 11.66
N VAL A 233 -20.52 -1.58 10.42
CA VAL A 233 -20.23 -0.26 9.85
C VAL A 233 -21.49 0.30 9.15
N LYS A 234 -21.66 1.61 9.21
CA LYS A 234 -22.60 2.34 8.35
C LYS A 234 -21.82 2.87 7.16
N ALA A 235 -22.21 2.47 5.96
CA ALA A 235 -21.55 2.86 4.74
C ALA A 235 -22.55 3.44 3.72
N LYS A 236 -22.07 4.41 2.91
CA LYS A 236 -22.81 5.06 1.83
C LYS A 236 -22.22 4.66 0.49
N ILE A 237 -23.03 4.06 -0.36
CA ILE A 237 -22.67 3.72 -1.74
C ILE A 237 -22.93 4.97 -2.62
N LYS A 238 -21.97 5.37 -3.43
CA LYS A 238 -22.00 6.63 -4.19
C LYS A 238 -23.23 6.78 -5.12
N ASN A 239 -23.73 5.68 -5.66
CA ASN A 239 -24.84 5.68 -6.62
C ASN A 239 -26.17 5.18 -6.04
N ASP A 240 -26.23 4.97 -4.73
CA ASP A 240 -27.43 4.52 -4.06
C ASP A 240 -27.65 5.37 -2.80
N SER A 241 -28.82 6.00 -2.71
CA SER A 241 -29.20 6.81 -1.55
C SER A 241 -29.56 5.96 -0.32
N LYS A 242 -29.51 4.66 -0.42
CA LYS A 242 -29.77 3.74 0.68
C LYS A 242 -28.51 3.53 1.52
N ALA A 243 -28.60 3.95 2.80
CA ALA A 243 -27.61 3.54 3.79
C ALA A 243 -27.67 2.01 3.95
N VAL A 244 -26.56 1.34 3.65
CA VAL A 244 -26.45 -0.10 3.88
C VAL A 244 -25.90 -0.29 5.28
N SER A 245 -26.74 -0.73 6.19
CA SER A 245 -26.34 -1.17 7.52
C SER A 245 -25.89 -2.63 7.43
N TYR A 246 -24.61 -2.90 7.72
CA TYR A 246 -24.10 -4.25 7.84
C TYR A 246 -23.90 -4.56 9.32
N THR A 247 -24.57 -5.59 9.79
CA THR A 247 -24.46 -6.07 11.17
C THR A 247 -23.59 -7.32 11.20
N HIS A 248 -22.61 -7.29 12.00
CA HIS A 248 -21.67 -8.26 12.56
C HIS A 248 -20.23 -8.06 12.11
N LEU A 249 -19.52 -7.32 12.97
CA LEU A 249 -18.06 -7.26 13.01
C LEU A 249 -17.64 -8.07 14.23
N THR A 250 -16.96 -9.17 14.05
CA THR A 250 -16.13 -9.74 15.10
C THR A 250 -14.67 -9.39 14.77
N LEU A 251 -14.22 -8.23 15.25
CA LEU A 251 -12.78 -8.03 15.41
C LEU A 251 -12.32 -8.93 16.55
N PRO A 252 -11.24 -9.71 16.40
CA PRO A 252 -10.58 -10.24 17.55
C PRO A 252 -10.06 -9.05 18.37
N THR A 253 -10.71 -8.79 19.50
CA THR A 253 -10.42 -7.67 20.42
C THR A 253 -9.15 -7.94 21.21
N LYS A 254 -8.04 -8.27 20.56
CA LYS A 254 -6.71 -8.22 21.16
C LYS A 254 -5.76 -7.61 20.15
N ARG A 255 -5.44 -6.34 20.40
CA ARG A 255 -4.51 -5.46 19.68
C ARG A 255 -5.06 -4.85 18.40
N ILE A 256 -5.71 -3.71 18.56
CA ILE A 256 -5.76 -2.65 17.56
C ILE A 256 -4.52 -1.79 17.80
N VAL A 257 -3.66 -1.71 16.83
CA VAL A 257 -2.72 -0.60 16.65
C VAL A 257 -3.26 0.25 15.52
#